data_968007a92f12d68b9155243be13048a7
#
_entry.id   968007a92f12d68b9155243be13048a7
#
_cell.length_a   1.000
_cell.length_b   1.000
_cell.length_c   1.000
_cell.angle_alpha   90.00
_cell.angle_beta   90.00
_cell.angle_gamma   90.00
#
_symmetry.space_group_name_H-M   'P 1'
#
loop_
_entity.id
_entity.type
_entity.pdbx_description
1 polymer ?
#
loop_
_entity_poly.entity_id
_entity_poly.type
_entity_poly.pdbx_seq_one_letter_code
_entity_poly.pdbx_strand_id
1 'polypeptide(L)'
;PAALAAAEADIVAHMNRDHADAVALYARQLCGLAGDRAVLVGVDPEGCDLRVGARLARVAFETPVADARDARRALIALVQRARQQAAAQSAQQ
;
A
#
# COMPACT_ATOMS: atom_id res chain seq x y z
N PRO A 1 5.93 14.78 8.95
CA PRO A 1 4.96 15.52 9.76
C PRO A 1 4.56 14.75 11.01
N ALA A 2 4.46 15.47 12.12
CA ALA A 2 4.14 14.83 13.39
C ALA A 2 2.76 14.17 13.40
N ALA A 3 1.79 14.77 12.70
CA ALA A 3 0.43 14.23 12.64
C ALA A 3 0.40 12.84 11.97
N LEU A 4 1.14 12.68 10.89
CA LEU A 4 1.21 11.39 10.21
C LEU A 4 1.96 10.36 11.05
N ALA A 5 3.09 10.75 11.64
CA ALA A 5 3.88 9.85 12.48
C ALA A 5 3.05 9.33 13.66
N ALA A 6 2.23 10.19 14.26
CA ALA A 6 1.37 9.80 15.37
C ALA A 6 0.26 8.82 14.94
N ALA A 7 -0.17 8.86 13.69
CA ALA A 7 -1.24 8.02 13.17
C ALA A 7 -0.73 6.74 12.52
N GLU A 8 0.56 6.61 12.27
CA GLU A 8 1.12 5.54 11.45
C GLU A 8 0.75 4.15 11.96
N ALA A 9 0.91 3.90 13.25
CA ALA A 9 0.64 2.57 13.81
C ALA A 9 -0.83 2.16 13.61
N ASP A 10 -1.76 3.09 13.78
CA ASP A 10 -3.18 2.82 13.58
C ASP A 10 -3.51 2.57 12.12
N ILE A 11 -2.91 3.33 11.22
CA ILE A 11 -3.10 3.14 9.77
C ILE A 11 -2.63 1.75 9.36
N VAL A 12 -1.43 1.38 9.78
CA VAL A 12 -0.84 0.08 9.46
C VAL A 12 -1.70 -1.06 10.00
N ALA A 13 -2.10 -0.96 11.26
CA ALA A 13 -2.92 -2.00 11.88
C ALA A 13 -4.27 -2.15 11.19
N HIS A 14 -4.92 -1.03 10.87
CA HIS A 14 -6.22 -1.04 10.18
C HIS A 14 -6.12 -1.66 8.79
N MET A 15 -5.10 -1.27 8.03
CA MET A 15 -4.91 -1.82 6.68
C MET A 15 -4.69 -3.33 6.71
N ASN A 16 -3.85 -3.80 7.62
CA ASN A 16 -3.55 -5.22 7.70
C ASN A 16 -4.74 -6.04 8.20
N ARG A 17 -5.56 -5.48 9.10
CA ARG A 17 -6.71 -6.17 9.64
C ARG A 17 -7.88 -6.21 8.67
N ASP A 18 -8.22 -5.05 8.09
CA ASP A 18 -9.47 -4.88 7.35
C ASP A 18 -9.29 -4.81 5.83
N HIS A 19 -8.07 -4.59 5.36
CA HIS A 19 -7.78 -4.41 3.93
C HIS A 19 -6.57 -5.22 3.48
N ALA A 20 -6.44 -6.45 4.01
CA ALA A 20 -5.34 -7.34 3.65
C ALA A 20 -5.33 -7.66 2.15
N ASP A 21 -6.49 -7.71 1.52
CA ASP A 21 -6.62 -7.92 0.08
C ASP A 21 -5.99 -6.76 -0.71
N ALA A 22 -6.18 -5.53 -0.25
CA ALA A 22 -5.55 -4.36 -0.88
C ALA A 22 -4.03 -4.43 -0.76
N VAL A 23 -3.52 -4.80 0.42
CA VAL A 23 -2.09 -4.91 0.65
C VAL A 23 -1.47 -5.99 -0.26
N ALA A 24 -2.16 -7.11 -0.42
CA ALA A 24 -1.72 -8.16 -1.34
C ALA A 24 -1.68 -7.67 -2.79
N LEU A 25 -2.64 -6.84 -3.20
CA LEU A 25 -2.63 -6.24 -4.53
C LEU A 25 -1.46 -5.29 -4.72
N TYR A 26 -1.13 -4.47 -3.73
CA TYR A 26 0.05 -3.62 -3.79
C TYR A 26 1.30 -4.45 -4.05
N ALA A 27 1.48 -5.52 -3.30
CA ALA A 27 2.66 -6.37 -3.42
C ALA A 27 2.74 -6.97 -4.82
N ARG A 28 1.66 -7.57 -5.29
CA ARG A 28 1.66 -8.30 -6.55
C ARG A 28 1.71 -7.35 -7.75
N GLN A 29 0.86 -6.32 -7.76
CA GLN A 29 0.69 -5.48 -8.94
C GLN A 29 1.64 -4.29 -8.98
N LEU A 30 2.02 -3.74 -7.84
CA LEU A 30 2.86 -2.55 -7.80
C LEU A 30 4.33 -2.86 -7.49
N CYS A 31 4.60 -4.02 -6.87
CA CYS A 31 5.97 -4.40 -6.51
C CYS A 31 6.46 -5.65 -7.23
N GLY A 32 5.57 -6.37 -7.92
CA GLY A 32 5.94 -7.59 -8.63
C GLY A 32 6.32 -8.74 -7.69
N LEU A 33 5.82 -8.74 -6.47
CA LEU A 33 6.12 -9.76 -5.47
C LEU A 33 4.94 -10.71 -5.33
N ALA A 34 5.15 -11.97 -5.74
CA ALA A 34 4.19 -13.02 -5.52
C ALA A 34 4.34 -13.56 -4.10
N GLY A 35 3.26 -13.71 -3.39
CA GLY A 35 3.29 -14.24 -2.04
C GLY A 35 1.94 -14.09 -1.38
N ASP A 36 1.64 -15.00 -0.47
CA ASP A 36 0.32 -15.07 0.15
C ASP A 36 0.16 -14.12 1.32
N ARG A 37 1.27 -13.63 1.87
CA ARG A 37 1.23 -12.89 3.13
C ARG A 37 2.00 -11.57 2.99
N ALA A 38 1.40 -10.66 2.27
CA ALA A 38 1.90 -9.30 2.24
C ALA A 38 1.35 -8.56 3.44
N VAL A 39 2.21 -7.82 4.12
CA VAL A 39 1.80 -6.94 5.21
C VAL A 39 2.34 -5.55 4.98
N LEU A 40 1.54 -4.56 5.36
CA LEU A 40 1.99 -3.18 5.41
C LEU A 40 2.80 -3.02 6.68
N VAL A 41 3.99 -2.44 6.60
CA VAL A 41 4.87 -2.28 7.77
C VAL A 41 5.15 -0.81 8.10
N GLY A 42 4.89 0.11 7.19
CA GLY A 42 5.10 1.52 7.48
C GLY A 42 4.43 2.43 6.47
N VAL A 43 4.14 3.64 6.91
CA VAL A 43 3.62 4.73 6.07
C VAL A 43 4.36 5.99 6.47
N ASP A 44 4.88 6.71 5.48
CA ASP A 44 5.51 8.01 5.68
C ASP A 44 4.97 9.01 4.65
N PRO A 45 5.43 10.27 4.66
CA PRO A 45 4.87 11.25 3.74
C PRO A 45 5.00 10.91 2.24
N GLU A 46 5.97 10.08 1.89
CA GLU A 46 6.28 9.84 0.48
C GLU A 46 5.82 8.48 -0.03
N GLY A 47 5.42 7.57 0.86
CA GLY A 47 5.02 6.25 0.42
C GLY A 47 4.74 5.30 1.56
N CYS A 48 4.66 4.03 1.21
CA CYS A 48 4.45 2.97 2.19
C CYS A 48 5.41 1.82 1.95
N ASP A 49 5.68 1.07 3.01
CA ASP A 49 6.59 -0.08 2.98
C ASP A 49 5.80 -1.35 3.24
N LEU A 50 6.14 -2.37 2.46
CA LEU A 50 5.51 -3.68 2.52
C LEU A 50 6.55 -4.74 2.82
N ARG A 51 6.10 -5.83 3.44
CA ARG A 51 6.91 -7.03 3.59
C ARG A 51 6.15 -8.23 3.06
N VAL A 52 6.82 -9.03 2.24
CA VAL A 52 6.30 -10.31 1.75
C VAL A 52 7.33 -11.37 2.12
N GLY A 53 7.05 -12.14 3.17
CA GLY A 53 8.04 -13.03 3.75
C GLY A 53 9.24 -12.25 4.26
N ALA A 54 10.43 -12.54 3.74
CA ALA A 54 11.65 -11.83 4.11
C ALA A 54 11.95 -10.62 3.23
N ARG A 55 11.13 -10.36 2.21
CA ARG A 55 11.38 -9.29 1.25
C ARG A 55 10.66 -8.02 1.66
N LEU A 56 11.37 -6.91 1.56
CA LEU A 56 10.82 -5.57 1.77
C LEU A 56 10.66 -4.89 0.42
N ALA A 57 9.60 -4.13 0.27
CA ALA A 57 9.33 -3.35 -0.92
C ALA A 57 8.69 -2.03 -0.55
N ARG A 58 8.81 -1.06 -1.42
CA ARG A 58 8.26 0.27 -1.21
C ARG A 58 7.39 0.69 -2.37
N VAL A 59 6.27 1.34 -2.06
CA VAL A 59 5.40 1.95 -3.06
C VAL A 59 5.33 3.45 -2.77
N ALA A 60 5.72 4.26 -3.75
CA ALA A 60 5.67 5.71 -3.62
C ALA A 60 4.25 6.21 -3.83
N PHE A 61 3.85 7.21 -3.04
CA PHE A 61 2.63 7.96 -3.31
C PHE A 61 2.87 8.93 -4.46
N GLU A 62 1.82 9.22 -5.22
CA GLU A 62 1.92 10.17 -6.32
C GLU A 62 2.22 11.57 -5.83
N THR A 63 1.61 11.97 -4.72
CA THR A 63 1.89 13.22 -4.04
C THR A 63 2.14 12.97 -2.56
N PRO A 64 3.02 13.76 -1.91
CA PRO A 64 3.27 13.57 -0.48
C PRO A 64 2.02 13.79 0.37
N VAL A 65 1.95 13.06 1.48
CA VAL A 65 0.84 13.14 2.42
C VAL A 65 1.32 13.74 3.74
N ALA A 66 0.44 14.44 4.45
CA ALA A 66 0.80 15.14 5.67
C ALA A 66 0.11 14.61 6.92
N ASP A 67 -1.00 13.90 6.76
CA ASP A 67 -1.81 13.44 7.88
C ASP A 67 -2.52 12.12 7.53
N ALA A 68 -3.29 11.60 8.46
CA ALA A 68 -4.00 10.33 8.30
C ALA A 68 -5.03 10.39 7.18
N ARG A 69 -5.70 11.52 7.01
CA ARG A 69 -6.71 11.68 5.97
C ARG A 69 -6.10 11.60 4.58
N ASP A 70 -4.99 12.32 4.38
CA ASP A 70 -4.25 12.28 3.10
C ASP A 70 -3.69 10.89 2.84
N ALA A 71 -3.16 10.25 3.87
CA ALA A 71 -2.62 8.89 3.74
C ALA A 71 -3.70 7.90 3.31
N ARG A 72 -4.89 8.02 3.89
CA ARG A 72 -6.00 7.15 3.50
C ARG A 72 -6.37 7.32 2.03
N ARG A 73 -6.43 8.57 1.57
CA ARG A 73 -6.70 8.87 0.16
C ARG A 73 -5.63 8.27 -0.75
N ALA A 74 -4.37 8.41 -0.35
CA ALA A 74 -3.25 7.87 -1.12
C ALA A 74 -3.30 6.35 -1.21
N LEU A 75 -3.64 5.67 -0.10
CA LEU A 75 -3.75 4.21 -0.09
C LEU A 75 -4.91 3.73 -0.96
N ILE A 76 -6.03 4.45 -0.99
CA ILE A 76 -7.14 4.15 -1.89
C ILE A 76 -6.72 4.33 -3.35
N ALA A 77 -6.00 5.39 -3.67
CA ALA A 77 -5.51 5.62 -5.02
C ALA A 77 -4.58 4.50 -5.48
N LEU A 78 -3.76 3.96 -4.58
CA LEU A 78 -2.90 2.81 -4.90
C LEU A 78 -3.71 1.57 -5.22
N VAL A 79 -4.80 1.29 -4.51
CA VAL A 79 -5.68 0.15 -4.81
C VAL A 79 -6.27 0.29 -6.22
N GLN A 80 -6.73 1.49 -6.54
CA GLN A 80 -7.30 1.75 -7.87
C GLN A 80 -6.26 1.52 -8.96
N ARG A 81 -5.03 1.99 -8.76
CA ARG A 81 -3.95 1.78 -9.71
C ARG A 81 -3.60 0.30 -9.87
N ALA A 82 -3.55 -0.42 -8.74
CA ALA A 82 -3.27 -1.86 -8.77
C ALA A 82 -4.35 -2.63 -9.51
N ARG A 83 -5.62 -2.27 -9.30
CA ARG A 83 -6.74 -2.90 -10.01
C ARG A 83 -6.71 -2.61 -11.50
N GLN A 84 -6.34 -1.40 -11.88
CA GLN A 84 -6.21 -1.03 -13.28
C GLN A 84 -5.10 -1.82 -13.96
N GLN A 85 -3.97 -2.03 -13.28
CA GLN A 85 -2.89 -2.85 -13.81
C GLN A 85 -3.30 -4.31 -13.96
N ALA A 86 -4.04 -4.84 -13.01
CA ALA A 86 -4.53 -6.21 -13.08
C ALA A 86 -5.50 -6.38 -14.25
N ALA A 87 -6.40 -5.42 -14.46
CA ALA A 87 -7.35 -5.43 -15.56
C ALA A 87 -6.63 -5.35 -16.92
N ALA A 88 -5.60 -4.50 -17.02
CA ALA A 88 -4.83 -4.36 -18.25
C ALA A 88 -4.08 -5.66 -18.57
N GLN A 89 -3.54 -6.34 -17.57
CA GLN A 89 -2.87 -7.64 -17.77
C GLN A 89 -3.87 -8.69 -18.27
N SER A 90 -5.06 -8.74 -17.69
CA SER A 90 -6.10 -9.67 -18.12
C SER A 90 -6.55 -9.40 -19.55
N ALA A 91 -6.64 -8.13 -19.94
CA ALA A 91 -7.05 -7.73 -21.28
C ALA A 91 -6.02 -8.11 -22.35
N GLN A 92 -4.76 -8.33 -21.99
CA GLN A 92 -3.70 -8.70 -22.91
C GLN A 92 -3.62 -10.20 -23.16
N GLN A 93 -4.39 -10.99 -22.45
CA GLN A 93 -4.39 -12.44 -22.61
C GLN A 93 -5.49 -12.91 -23.62
#